data_5d48cabbe664dad6966d5989d49612fd
#
_entry.id   5d48cabbe664dad6966d5989d49612fd
#
_cell.length_a   1.000
_cell.length_b   1.000
_cell.length_c   1.000
_cell.angle_alpha   90.00
_cell.angle_beta   90.00
_cell.angle_gamma   90.00
#
_symmetry.space_group_name_H-M   'P 1'
#
loop_
_entity.id
_entity.type
_entity.pdbx_description
1 polymer ?
#
loop_
_entity_poly.entity_id
_entity_poly.type
_entity_poly.pdbx_seq_one_letter_code
_entity_poly.pdbx_strand_id
1 'polypeptide(L)'
;MANDITYQMVTFHLGEELYGVNIMDVKEIVRLQNVRVIPNAPYYVEGIINLRGEIIPIIDLHKRFKIQSVSHSEDIEMEGGFIILNIDGSKIGIIIDKVERVVTVKGEDVKDPPQILSGI
;
A
#
# COMPACT_ATOMS: atom_id res chain seq x y z
N MET A 1 24.89 18.61 -7.52
CA MET A 1 24.45 18.72 -7.95
C MET A 1 23.69 17.81 -8.03
N ALA A 2 23.89 17.19 -7.84
CA ALA A 2 23.31 16.33 -8.11
C ALA A 2 22.15 16.02 -7.60
N ASN A 3 21.72 16.00 -6.72
CA ASN A 3 20.66 15.43 -6.28
C ASN A 3 19.85 16.28 -5.51
N ASP A 4 19.32 17.27 -6.16
CA ASP A 4 18.34 18.11 -5.52
C ASP A 4 16.95 17.54 -5.68
N ILE A 5 16.88 16.31 -6.14
CA ILE A 5 15.59 15.68 -6.33
C ILE A 5 14.99 15.34 -4.98
N THR A 6 13.76 15.74 -4.78
CA THR A 6 13.03 15.33 -3.58
C THR A 6 11.82 14.54 -4.00
N TYR A 7 11.36 13.70 -3.09
CA TYR A 7 10.16 12.90 -3.32
C TYR A 7 9.19 13.17 -2.19
N GLN A 8 7.92 13.15 -2.52
CA GLN A 8 6.90 13.18 -1.50
C GLN A 8 6.40 11.76 -1.34
N MET A 9 6.40 11.28 -0.13
CA MET A 9 6.02 9.91 0.16
C MET A 9 4.81 9.88 1.04
N VAL A 10 3.84 9.05 0.69
CA VAL A 10 2.72 8.78 1.57
C VAL A 10 3.17 7.67 2.49
N THR A 11 3.19 7.92 3.78
CA THR A 11 3.65 6.91 4.73
C THR A 11 2.46 6.23 5.38
N PHE A 12 2.63 4.98 5.68
CA PHE A 12 1.56 4.17 6.24
C PHE A 12 2.15 3.03 7.07
N HIS A 13 1.32 2.50 7.94
CA HIS A 13 1.75 1.43 8.83
C HIS A 13 1.31 0.08 8.30
N LEU A 14 2.22 -0.88 8.40
CA LEU A 14 1.92 -2.29 8.22
C LEU A 14 2.41 -2.95 9.49
N GLY A 15 1.48 -3.32 10.36
CA GLY A 15 1.86 -3.78 11.69
C GLY A 15 2.50 -2.63 12.43
N GLU A 16 3.67 -2.89 12.95
CA GLU A 16 4.38 -1.85 13.69
C GLU A 16 5.41 -1.12 12.85
N GLU A 17 5.49 -1.44 11.59
CA GLU A 17 6.49 -0.82 10.73
C GLU A 17 5.90 0.25 9.85
N LEU A 18 6.71 1.26 9.57
CA LEU A 18 6.29 2.36 8.75
C LEU A 18 6.90 2.22 7.36
N TYR A 19 6.07 2.31 6.36
CA TYR A 19 6.50 2.21 4.97
C TYR A 19 6.07 3.47 4.22
N GLY A 20 6.59 3.65 3.05
CA GLY A 20 6.19 4.78 2.24
C GLY A 20 6.10 4.40 0.77
N VAL A 21 5.24 5.09 0.07
CA VAL A 21 5.16 4.98 -1.38
C VAL A 21 5.20 6.38 -1.96
N ASN A 22 5.72 6.49 -3.17
CA ASN A 22 5.80 7.77 -3.83
C ASN A 22 4.38 8.27 -4.10
N ILE A 23 4.10 9.51 -3.71
CA ILE A 23 2.77 10.05 -3.87
C ILE A 23 2.35 10.08 -5.33
N MET A 24 3.31 10.14 -6.24
CA MET A 24 3.00 10.13 -7.67
C MET A 24 2.37 8.82 -8.12
N ASP A 25 2.60 7.75 -7.38
CA ASP A 25 2.03 6.45 -7.72
C ASP A 25 0.70 6.21 -7.03
N VAL A 26 0.30 7.09 -6.13
CA VAL A 26 -0.95 6.89 -5.39
C VAL A 26 -2.10 7.47 -6.20
N LYS A 27 -3.06 6.61 -6.51
CA LYS A 27 -4.25 7.07 -7.21
C LYS A 27 -5.25 7.62 -6.21
N GLU A 28 -5.48 6.90 -5.14
CA GLU A 28 -6.40 7.35 -4.10
C GLU A 28 -6.30 6.41 -2.91
N ILE A 29 -6.85 6.80 -1.81
CA ILE A 29 -6.92 5.99 -0.62
C ILE A 29 -8.40 5.82 -0.31
N VAL A 30 -8.83 4.58 -0.16
CA VAL A 30 -10.24 4.30 0.07
C VAL A 30 -10.41 3.50 1.34
N ARG A 31 -11.61 3.55 1.89
CA ARG A 31 -11.91 2.80 3.09
C ARG A 31 -11.98 1.32 2.79
N LEU A 32 -11.82 0.52 3.83
CA LEU A 32 -11.98 -0.90 3.68
C LEU A 32 -13.37 -1.21 3.16
N GLN A 33 -13.44 -2.18 2.29
CA GLN A 33 -14.70 -2.63 1.74
C GLN A 33 -14.55 -4.11 1.44
N ASN A 34 -15.66 -4.74 1.11
CA ASN A 34 -15.66 -6.17 0.86
C ASN A 34 -14.77 -6.53 -0.31
N VAL A 35 -13.94 -7.53 -0.08
CA VAL A 35 -13.02 -8.03 -1.10
C VAL A 35 -13.55 -9.38 -1.55
N ARG A 36 -13.66 -9.55 -2.86
CA ARG A 36 -14.11 -10.82 -3.41
C ARG A 36 -12.91 -11.72 -3.59
N VAL A 37 -12.93 -12.85 -2.92
CA VAL A 37 -11.83 -13.80 -2.98
C VAL A 37 -11.75 -14.43 -4.36
N ILE A 38 -10.54 -14.60 -4.87
CA ILE A 38 -10.32 -15.25 -6.15
C ILE A 38 -9.68 -16.60 -5.90
N PRO A 39 -10.27 -17.68 -6.41
CA PRO A 39 -9.66 -19.01 -6.23
C PRO A 39 -8.32 -19.09 -6.93
N ASN A 40 -7.41 -19.81 -6.30
CA ASN A 40 -6.09 -20.07 -6.89
C ASN A 40 -5.20 -18.85 -7.08
N ALA A 41 -5.49 -17.76 -6.40
CA ALA A 41 -4.62 -16.60 -6.45
C ALA A 41 -3.43 -16.83 -5.51
N PRO A 42 -2.33 -16.13 -5.73
CA PRO A 42 -1.21 -16.22 -4.79
C PRO A 42 -1.67 -15.88 -3.38
N TYR A 43 -1.00 -16.42 -2.39
CA TYR A 43 -1.48 -16.30 -1.01
C TYR A 43 -1.55 -14.86 -0.53
N TYR A 44 -0.76 -13.96 -1.10
CA TYR A 44 -0.77 -12.56 -0.67
C TYR A 44 -1.84 -11.73 -1.39
N VAL A 45 -2.54 -12.31 -2.34
CA VAL A 45 -3.64 -11.60 -3.01
C VAL A 45 -4.90 -11.88 -2.24
N GLU A 46 -5.45 -10.83 -1.65
CA GLU A 46 -6.66 -10.99 -0.86
C GLU A 46 -7.87 -11.23 -1.75
N GLY A 47 -7.87 -10.62 -2.91
CA GLY A 47 -8.97 -10.74 -3.84
C GLY A 47 -9.07 -9.51 -4.71
N ILE A 48 -10.27 -9.16 -5.08
CA ILE A 48 -10.52 -7.99 -5.93
C ILE A 48 -11.63 -7.15 -5.33
N ILE A 49 -11.61 -5.86 -5.67
CA ILE A 49 -12.74 -4.98 -5.36
C ILE A 49 -13.19 -4.36 -6.68
N ASN A 50 -14.42 -3.91 -6.69
CA ASN A 50 -14.94 -3.15 -7.82
C ASN A 50 -15.03 -1.71 -7.35
N LEU A 51 -14.19 -0.85 -7.91
CA LEU A 51 -14.15 0.54 -7.53
C LEU A 51 -14.62 1.36 -8.72
N ARG A 52 -15.83 1.82 -8.63
CA ARG A 52 -16.44 2.63 -9.69
C ARG A 52 -16.31 1.98 -11.06
N GLY A 53 -16.58 0.69 -11.11
CA GLY A 53 -16.54 -0.04 -12.37
C GLY A 53 -15.20 -0.62 -12.75
N GLU A 54 -14.15 -0.34 -11.97
CA GLU A 54 -12.86 -0.93 -12.26
C GLU A 54 -12.57 -2.06 -11.29
N ILE A 55 -12.06 -3.14 -11.81
CA ILE A 55 -11.69 -4.29 -11.00
C ILE A 55 -10.25 -4.11 -10.56
N ILE A 56 -10.03 -4.04 -9.28
CA ILE A 56 -8.71 -3.78 -8.73
C ILE A 56 -8.31 -4.92 -7.81
N PRO A 57 -7.17 -5.56 -8.07
CA PRO A 57 -6.69 -6.60 -7.18
C PRO A 57 -6.18 -5.98 -5.89
N ILE A 58 -6.43 -6.66 -4.79
CA ILE A 58 -6.03 -6.20 -3.46
C ILE A 58 -4.96 -7.12 -2.93
N ILE A 59 -3.84 -6.53 -2.58
CA ILE A 59 -2.67 -7.25 -2.10
C ILE A 59 -2.54 -7.03 -0.60
N ASP A 60 -2.30 -8.10 0.13
CA ASP A 60 -2.06 -8.01 1.56
C ASP A 60 -0.55 -8.08 1.78
N LEU A 61 0.07 -6.94 1.98
CA LEU A 61 1.51 -6.90 2.17
C LEU A 61 1.93 -7.51 3.51
N HIS A 62 1.03 -7.59 4.48
CA HIS A 62 1.35 -8.28 5.73
C HIS A 62 1.74 -9.72 5.40
N LYS A 63 0.99 -10.35 4.52
CA LYS A 63 1.28 -11.72 4.14
C LYS A 63 2.52 -11.80 3.28
N ARG A 64 2.65 -10.86 2.36
CA ARG A 64 3.77 -10.89 1.44
C ARG A 64 5.10 -10.68 2.15
N PHE A 65 5.11 -9.81 3.17
CA PHE A 65 6.32 -9.50 3.93
C PHE A 65 6.44 -10.32 5.21
N LYS A 66 5.45 -11.14 5.50
CA LYS A 66 5.40 -11.93 6.72
C LYS A 66 5.42 -11.04 7.95
N ILE A 67 4.64 -9.98 7.89
CA ILE A 67 4.51 -9.06 9.02
C ILE A 67 3.30 -9.46 9.82
N GLN A 68 3.45 -9.49 11.13
CA GLN A 68 2.32 -9.82 11.97
C GLN A 68 1.35 -8.66 12.03
N SER A 69 0.09 -8.98 11.91
CA SER A 69 -0.93 -7.97 12.10
C SER A 69 -0.94 -7.61 13.56
N VAL A 70 -0.93 -6.33 13.84
CA VAL A 70 -1.02 -5.87 15.20
C VAL A 70 -2.49 -5.69 15.49
N SER A 71 -2.94 -6.37 16.54
CA SER A 71 -4.31 -6.22 16.92
C SER A 71 -4.39 -4.99 17.78
N HIS A 72 -4.86 -3.95 17.22
CA HIS A 72 -5.00 -2.73 17.96
C HIS A 72 -6.36 -2.71 18.62
N SER A 73 -6.60 -1.76 19.41
CA SER A 73 -7.87 -1.66 20.05
C SER A 73 -8.90 -1.17 19.05
N GLU A 74 -10.08 -1.04 19.52
CA GLU A 74 -11.17 -0.71 18.64
C GLU A 74 -11.01 0.57 17.87
N ASP A 75 -10.10 1.41 18.26
CA ASP A 75 -9.94 2.65 17.53
C ASP A 75 -9.49 2.47 16.12
N ILE A 76 -8.96 1.31 15.83
CA ILE A 76 -8.34 1.12 14.60
C ILE A 76 -9.21 0.86 13.46
N GLU A 77 -10.38 0.43 13.69
CA GLU A 77 -11.26 0.17 12.59
C GLU A 77 -11.44 1.36 11.71
N MET A 78 -11.20 2.54 12.25
CA MET A 78 -11.44 3.71 11.45
C MET A 78 -10.26 4.10 10.61
N GLU A 79 -9.14 3.46 10.80
CA GLU A 79 -7.92 3.90 10.16
C GLU A 79 -7.41 3.01 9.05
N GLY A 80 -7.92 1.82 8.98
CA GLY A 80 -7.49 0.90 7.93
C GLY A 80 -8.11 1.25 6.61
N GLY A 81 -7.50 0.81 5.55
CA GLY A 81 -8.01 1.09 4.24
C GLY A 81 -7.17 0.43 3.17
N PHE A 82 -7.41 0.85 1.95
CA PHE A 82 -6.63 0.41 0.80
C PHE A 82 -5.99 1.63 0.17
N ILE A 83 -4.70 1.53 -0.13
CA ILE A 83 -4.07 2.54 -0.97
C ILE A 83 -4.09 1.99 -2.37
N ILE A 84 -4.73 2.72 -3.28
CA ILE A 84 -4.81 2.30 -4.68
C ILE A 84 -3.63 2.92 -5.40
N LEU A 85 -2.78 2.07 -5.96
CA LEU A 85 -1.58 2.50 -6.66
C LEU A 85 -1.76 2.30 -8.15
N ASN A 86 -1.16 3.18 -8.92
CA ASN A 86 -1.09 3.01 -10.36
C ASN A 86 0.39 2.80 -10.68
N ILE A 87 0.74 1.59 -11.03
CA ILE A 87 2.12 1.24 -11.33
C ILE A 87 2.17 0.78 -12.77
N ASP A 88 2.84 1.57 -13.60
CA ASP A 88 2.99 1.26 -15.02
C ASP A 88 1.64 0.99 -15.70
N GLY A 89 0.65 1.78 -15.34
CA GLY A 89 -0.65 1.66 -15.99
C GLY A 89 -1.57 0.64 -15.36
N SER A 90 -1.08 -0.14 -14.41
CA SER A 90 -1.91 -1.13 -13.75
C SER A 90 -2.25 -0.65 -12.34
N LYS A 91 -3.48 -0.84 -11.94
CA LYS A 91 -3.91 -0.44 -10.62
C LYS A 91 -3.94 -1.63 -9.70
N ILE A 92 -3.40 -1.45 -8.51
CA ILE A 92 -3.49 -2.45 -7.46
C ILE A 92 -3.83 -1.71 -6.18
N GLY A 93 -4.42 -2.41 -5.25
CA GLY A 93 -4.68 -1.85 -3.94
C GLY A 93 -3.89 -2.61 -2.91
N ILE A 94 -3.36 -1.91 -1.92
CA ILE A 94 -2.66 -2.57 -0.83
C ILE A 94 -3.42 -2.29 0.45
N ILE A 95 -3.50 -3.31 1.29
CA ILE A 95 -4.19 -3.19 2.58
C ILE A 95 -3.21 -2.57 3.56
N ILE A 96 -3.63 -1.50 4.21
CA ILE A 96 -2.79 -0.84 5.19
C ILE A 96 -3.52 -0.74 6.50
N ASP A 97 -2.76 -0.61 7.59
CA ASP A 97 -3.35 -0.48 8.91
C ASP A 97 -3.69 0.96 9.24
N LYS A 98 -2.90 1.89 8.73
CA LYS A 98 -3.13 3.28 9.04
C LYS A 98 -2.30 4.15 8.13
N VAL A 99 -2.87 5.21 7.60
CA VAL A 99 -2.10 6.22 6.87
C VAL A 99 -1.49 7.15 7.91
N GLU A 100 -0.19 7.42 7.75
CA GLU A 100 0.45 8.30 8.71
C GLU A 100 0.47 9.75 8.21
N ARG A 101 1.19 10.02 7.16
CA ARG A 101 1.27 11.38 6.64
C ARG A 101 2.13 11.39 5.38
N VAL A 102 2.16 12.54 4.71
CA VAL A 102 3.02 12.75 3.57
C VAL A 102 4.30 13.39 4.08
N VAL A 103 5.44 12.84 3.71
CA VAL A 103 6.74 13.40 4.08
C VAL A 103 7.53 13.67 2.82
N THR A 104 8.45 14.62 2.92
CA THR A 104 9.35 14.93 1.82
C THR A 104 10.71 14.35 2.14
N VAL A 105 11.26 13.57 1.23
CA VAL A 105 12.57 12.97 1.43
C VAL A 105 13.47 13.37 0.29
N LYS A 106 14.77 13.45 0.56
CA LYS A 106 15.73 13.76 -0.46
C LYS A 106 16.05 12.51 -1.25
N GLY A 107 16.30 12.68 -2.53
CA GLY A 107 16.60 11.54 -3.37
C GLY A 107 17.78 10.73 -2.87
N GLU A 108 18.76 11.41 -2.30
CA GLU A 108 19.92 10.69 -1.79
C GLU A 108 19.62 9.83 -0.59
N ASP A 109 18.51 10.10 0.08
CA ASP A 109 18.12 9.31 1.24
C ASP A 109 17.19 8.17 0.89
N VAL A 110 16.78 8.08 -0.36
CA VAL A 110 15.87 7.03 -0.77
C VAL A 110 16.71 5.84 -1.20
N LYS A 111 16.53 4.73 -0.51
CA LYS A 111 17.23 3.51 -0.89
C LYS A 111 16.39 2.79 -1.90
N ASP A 112 17.00 1.83 -2.56
CA ASP A 112 16.27 1.06 -3.54
C ASP A 112 14.99 0.55 -2.90
N PRO A 113 13.89 0.62 -3.63
CA PRO A 113 12.64 0.15 -3.07
C PRO A 113 12.74 -1.34 -2.80
N PRO A 114 12.01 -1.82 -1.82
CA PRO A 114 11.99 -3.24 -1.56
C PRO A 114 11.60 -3.96 -2.84
N GLN A 115 12.28 -5.04 -3.12
CA GLN A 115 11.98 -5.81 -4.32
C GLN A 115 10.56 -6.31 -4.32
N ILE A 116 9.93 -6.19 -3.24
CA ILE A 116 8.62 -6.72 -3.03
C ILE A 116 7.57 -6.15 -3.94
N LEU A 117 7.61 -4.84 -4.16
CA LEU A 117 6.60 -4.24 -5.04
C LEU A 117 6.88 -4.56 -6.48
N SER A 118 8.13 -4.75 -6.83
CA SER A 118 8.43 -5.08 -8.21
C SER A 118 8.17 -6.54 -8.51
N GLY A 119 7.99 -7.37 -7.51
CA GLY A 119 7.69 -8.76 -7.72
C GLY A 119 6.20 -9.06 -7.74
N ILE A 120 5.40 -8.05 -7.56
CA ILE A 120 3.98 -8.21 -7.61
C ILE A 120 3.50 -8.03 -9.04
#